data_1e222d44ce96ea3d9775b657888b16f5
#
_entry.id   1e222d44ce96ea3d9775b657888b16f5
#
_cell.length_a   1.000
_cell.length_b   1.000
_cell.length_c   1.000
_cell.angle_alpha   90.00
_cell.angle_beta   90.00
_cell.angle_gamma   90.00
#
_symmetry.space_group_name_H-M   'P 1'
#
loop_
_entity.id
_entity.type
_entity.pdbx_description
1 polymer ?
#
loop_
_entity_poly.entity_id
_entity_poly.type
_entity_poly.pdbx_seq_one_letter_code
_entity_poly.pdbx_strand_id
1 'polypeptide(L)'
;MKNLKSITSRRGSLCFVAVIAALQAACGGGGESGGTLGAPSASATTVRLSGVAATGAAIANATVTAVNARGERSTALTTVAGAYQLDINEAAPYLLSVADSTGKTWYSYAQAAGAANITPLTTLALLQANASKPLADLAAAWSTRQLSATQVIDAAKVVNANLAAVMQGKGVAATTTNIFTQTFSANGTGLDAVLDALRLSINCTSTGCTQNLTTPSGSSLVSWNSNIATSGFSFNWASGGSTGSIDIGLGSCRAPKSGTYSLVVQTTVSGLGVAPIPEVCIDGLTGKPTAQADFCGSRTVAQQLPAGVQVLSCSFDGTTGTVTARIGQPLLIDYSVKYTFVLRP
;
A
#
# COMPACT_ATOMS: atom_id res chain seq x y z
N MET A 1 25.63 14.53 -55.00
CA MET A 1 24.87 15.64 -55.64
C MET A 1 23.68 15.98 -54.72
N LYS A 2 23.71 17.20 -54.18
CA LYS A 2 22.60 18.14 -53.86
C LYS A 2 21.45 17.56 -52.99
N ASN A 3 20.95 18.14 -51.93
CA ASN A 3 20.99 19.51 -51.43
C ASN A 3 20.57 19.55 -49.95
N LEU A 4 21.27 20.32 -49.15
CA LEU A 4 20.85 20.89 -47.88
C LEU A 4 19.62 21.83 -48.10
N LYS A 5 18.67 21.81 -47.14
CA LYS A 5 17.91 23.03 -46.82
C LYS A 5 17.79 23.20 -45.31
N SER A 6 18.52 24.15 -44.85
CA SER A 6 18.42 24.89 -43.60
C SER A 6 17.13 25.71 -43.55
N ILE A 7 16.45 25.76 -42.43
CA ILE A 7 15.47 26.80 -42.11
C ILE A 7 15.76 27.35 -40.71
N THR A 8 16.08 28.63 -40.75
CA THR A 8 16.47 29.59 -39.73
C THR A 8 15.38 29.92 -38.71
N SER A 9 15.79 30.03 -37.48
CA SER A 9 15.56 31.07 -36.47
C SER A 9 14.32 32.00 -36.60
N ARG A 10 13.51 32.04 -35.51
CA ARG A 10 12.96 33.31 -35.03
C ARG A 10 13.03 33.41 -33.53
N ARG A 11 13.90 34.29 -33.06
CA ARG A 11 13.94 34.86 -31.72
C ARG A 11 12.76 35.83 -31.57
N GLY A 12 11.94 35.63 -30.52
CA GLY A 12 10.99 36.62 -30.04
C GLY A 12 11.45 37.09 -28.67
N SER A 13 12.07 38.29 -28.65
CA SER A 13 12.35 39.07 -27.44
C SER A 13 11.04 39.66 -26.91
N LEU A 14 10.71 39.44 -25.67
CA LEU A 14 9.74 40.24 -24.91
C LEU A 14 10.45 40.91 -23.76
N CYS A 15 10.52 42.20 -23.87
CA CYS A 15 10.95 43.16 -22.85
C CYS A 15 10.01 43.09 -21.63
N PHE A 16 10.57 42.89 -20.45
CA PHE A 16 9.86 43.20 -19.20
C PHE A 16 10.41 44.54 -18.64
N VAL A 17 9.49 45.44 -18.47
CA VAL A 17 9.68 46.76 -17.92
C VAL A 17 10.03 46.70 -16.44
N ALA A 18 11.17 47.25 -16.09
CA ALA A 18 11.58 47.46 -14.71
C ALA A 18 10.91 48.71 -14.17
N VAL A 19 10.13 48.59 -13.12
CA VAL A 19 9.66 49.71 -12.29
C VAL A 19 10.63 49.90 -11.15
N ILE A 20 11.45 50.93 -11.21
CA ILE A 20 12.33 51.38 -10.14
C ILE A 20 11.50 52.36 -9.29
N ALA A 21 11.22 52.01 -8.05
CA ALA A 21 10.78 52.96 -7.02
C ALA A 21 11.97 53.30 -6.13
N ALA A 22 12.46 54.50 -6.31
CA ALA A 22 13.45 55.13 -5.44
C ALA A 22 12.79 55.58 -4.13
N LEU A 23 13.31 55.18 -2.98
CA LEU A 23 13.06 55.88 -1.71
C LEU A 23 14.37 56.33 -1.09
N GLN A 24 14.27 57.55 -0.64
CA GLN A 24 15.30 58.50 -0.27
C GLN A 24 16.05 58.10 1.02
N ALA A 25 17.30 58.43 1.04
CA ALA A 25 18.19 58.39 2.17
C ALA A 25 17.79 59.44 3.21
N ALA A 26 17.71 59.03 4.48
CA ALA A 26 17.84 59.93 5.62
C ALA A 26 19.13 59.55 6.36
N CYS A 27 20.05 60.44 6.37
CA CYS A 27 21.32 60.43 7.07
C CYS A 27 21.09 60.67 8.56
N GLY A 28 21.65 59.80 9.43
CA GLY A 28 21.73 59.99 10.88
C GLY A 28 22.77 59.09 11.45
N GLY A 29 23.89 59.65 11.88
CA GLY A 29 25.15 59.00 12.18
C GLY A 29 25.23 58.24 13.48
N GLY A 30 26.29 57.46 13.60
CA GLY A 30 27.00 57.09 14.81
C GLY A 30 26.81 55.67 15.32
N GLY A 31 27.89 54.88 15.34
CA GLY A 31 28.06 53.75 16.21
C GLY A 31 28.43 52.43 15.54
N GLU A 32 29.72 52.15 15.44
CA GLU A 32 30.26 50.83 15.12
C GLU A 32 29.80 49.76 16.10
N SER A 33 29.16 48.75 15.61
CA SER A 33 29.23 47.38 16.18
C SER A 33 28.78 46.42 15.08
N GLY A 34 29.72 45.70 14.51
CA GLY A 34 29.50 44.67 13.50
C GLY A 34 28.66 43.51 14.06
N GLY A 35 27.35 43.70 14.02
CA GLY A 35 26.41 42.62 14.16
C GLY A 35 26.00 42.11 12.78
N THR A 36 26.50 40.96 12.36
CA THR A 36 25.92 40.20 11.25
C THR A 36 24.44 40.02 11.55
N LEU A 37 23.59 40.76 10.88
CA LEU A 37 22.15 40.47 10.88
C LEU A 37 21.99 39.09 10.27
N GLY A 38 21.87 38.09 11.13
CA GLY A 38 21.44 36.76 10.70
C GLY A 38 20.13 36.92 9.96
N ALA A 39 20.07 36.40 8.73
CA ALA A 39 18.83 36.34 7.99
C ALA A 39 17.76 35.70 8.93
N PRO A 40 16.53 36.22 8.97
CA PRO A 40 15.48 35.65 9.79
C PRO A 40 15.35 34.19 9.41
N SER A 41 15.66 33.30 10.35
CA SER A 41 15.38 31.87 10.20
C SER A 41 13.90 31.75 9.86
N ALA A 42 13.58 31.27 8.66
CA ALA A 42 12.20 30.98 8.30
C ALA A 42 11.62 30.08 9.38
N SER A 43 10.63 30.57 10.12
CA SER A 43 9.93 29.76 11.14
C SER A 43 9.38 28.53 10.44
N ALA A 44 9.80 27.34 10.87
CA ALA A 44 9.28 26.11 10.31
C ALA A 44 7.78 26.05 10.58
N THR A 45 7.00 25.92 9.50
CA THR A 45 5.55 25.70 9.63
C THR A 45 5.30 24.35 10.26
N THR A 46 4.48 24.31 11.30
CA THR A 46 4.05 23.05 11.92
C THR A 46 2.67 22.66 11.40
N VAL A 47 2.46 21.37 11.27
CA VAL A 47 1.18 20.77 10.85
C VAL A 47 0.75 19.75 11.88
N ARG A 48 -0.56 19.48 11.95
CA ARG A 48 -1.13 18.53 12.88
C ARG A 48 -1.49 17.23 12.21
N LEU A 49 -1.06 16.12 12.84
CA LEU A 49 -1.51 14.75 12.56
C LEU A 49 -2.37 14.28 13.74
N SER A 50 -3.46 13.59 13.48
CA SER A 50 -4.35 13.05 14.51
C SER A 50 -4.95 11.74 14.06
N GLY A 51 -5.37 10.89 15.00
CA GLY A 51 -5.97 9.61 14.67
C GLY A 51 -6.21 8.74 15.89
N VAL A 52 -6.48 7.47 15.62
CA VAL A 52 -6.65 6.43 16.61
C VAL A 52 -5.61 5.33 16.40
N ALA A 53 -4.94 4.93 17.47
CA ALA A 53 -4.06 3.78 17.52
C ALA A 53 -4.81 2.62 18.20
N ALA A 54 -5.08 1.53 17.45
CA ALA A 54 -5.85 0.40 17.95
C ALA A 54 -5.50 -0.90 17.22
N THR A 55 -5.67 -2.03 17.93
CA THR A 55 -5.47 -3.40 17.41
C THR A 55 -6.72 -4.28 17.61
N GLY A 56 -7.92 -3.66 17.66
CA GLY A 56 -9.18 -4.18 18.18
C GLY A 56 -9.44 -3.66 19.60
N ALA A 57 -8.39 -3.44 20.37
CA ALA A 57 -8.42 -2.63 21.60
C ALA A 57 -7.59 -1.36 21.38
N ALA A 58 -7.93 -0.28 22.09
CA ALA A 58 -7.16 0.95 22.08
C ALA A 58 -5.71 0.70 22.54
N ILE A 59 -4.74 1.22 21.81
CA ILE A 59 -3.35 1.29 22.28
C ILE A 59 -3.26 2.52 23.16
N ALA A 60 -3.51 2.34 24.46
CA ALA A 60 -3.64 3.41 25.45
C ALA A 60 -2.29 3.81 26.05
N ASN A 61 -2.13 5.10 26.35
CA ASN A 61 -0.96 5.66 27.05
C ASN A 61 0.39 5.30 26.41
N ALA A 62 0.40 5.10 25.10
CA ALA A 62 1.58 4.73 24.32
C ALA A 62 2.12 5.93 23.54
N THR A 63 3.43 5.95 23.31
CA THR A 63 4.06 7.02 22.55
C THR A 63 3.92 6.78 21.05
N VAL A 64 3.17 7.64 20.37
CA VAL A 64 3.18 7.76 18.91
C VAL A 64 4.39 8.57 18.50
N THR A 65 5.17 8.07 17.56
CA THR A 65 6.27 8.81 16.91
C THR A 65 5.90 9.05 15.46
N ALA A 66 6.00 10.30 15.00
CA ALA A 66 5.94 10.64 13.59
C ALA A 66 7.31 11.09 13.09
N VAL A 67 7.65 10.74 11.86
CA VAL A 67 8.87 11.15 11.16
C VAL A 67 8.45 11.77 9.84
N ASN A 68 8.89 13.01 9.56
CA ASN A 68 8.61 13.70 8.31
C ASN A 68 9.64 13.32 7.21
N ALA A 69 9.44 13.80 5.99
CA ALA A 69 10.33 13.49 4.86
C ALA A 69 11.77 13.99 5.04
N ARG A 70 12.01 14.93 5.95
CA ARG A 70 13.37 15.40 6.30
C ARG A 70 14.02 14.57 7.42
N GLY A 71 13.30 13.60 7.99
CA GLY A 71 13.78 12.79 9.11
C GLY A 71 13.57 13.42 10.49
N GLU A 72 12.92 14.58 10.56
CA GLU A 72 12.58 15.22 11.81
C GLU A 72 11.47 14.44 12.51
N ARG A 73 11.57 14.34 13.84
CA ARG A 73 10.69 13.49 14.66
C ARG A 73 9.87 14.35 15.61
N SER A 74 8.65 13.92 15.85
CA SER A 74 7.79 14.44 16.90
C SER A 74 7.05 13.29 17.56
N THR A 75 6.63 13.48 18.81
CA THR A 75 5.95 12.46 19.60
C THR A 75 4.74 13.01 20.33
N ALA A 76 3.75 12.16 20.55
CA ALA A 76 2.60 12.41 21.41
C ALA A 76 2.17 11.14 22.11
N LEU A 77 1.50 11.27 23.26
CA LEU A 77 0.89 10.12 23.94
C LEU A 77 -0.54 9.88 23.41
N THR A 78 -0.90 8.62 23.26
CA THR A 78 -2.30 8.25 23.06
C THR A 78 -3.10 8.40 24.36
N THR A 79 -4.37 8.76 24.21
CA THR A 79 -5.33 8.73 25.32
C THR A 79 -5.68 7.28 25.71
N VAL A 80 -6.46 7.12 26.75
CA VAL A 80 -7.03 5.80 27.16
C VAL A 80 -7.90 5.17 26.05
N ALA A 81 -8.47 5.98 25.16
CA ALA A 81 -9.23 5.54 24.00
C ALA A 81 -8.37 5.34 22.74
N GLY A 82 -7.04 5.43 22.86
CA GLY A 82 -6.11 5.29 21.73
C GLY A 82 -6.02 6.51 20.81
N ALA A 83 -6.78 7.58 21.06
CA ALA A 83 -6.72 8.79 20.26
C ALA A 83 -5.43 9.57 20.52
N TYR A 84 -4.88 10.22 19.49
CA TYR A 84 -3.71 11.07 19.59
C TYR A 84 -3.80 12.31 18.72
N GLN A 85 -3.07 13.35 19.09
CA GLN A 85 -2.80 14.54 18.28
C GLN A 85 -1.31 14.87 18.42
N LEU A 86 -0.67 15.15 17.31
CA LEU A 86 0.77 15.36 17.22
C LEU A 86 1.06 16.50 16.25
N ASP A 87 1.84 17.48 16.69
CA ASP A 87 2.32 18.56 15.84
C ASP A 87 3.76 18.27 15.38
N ILE A 88 4.03 18.42 14.10
CA ILE A 88 5.32 18.15 13.47
C ILE A 88 5.63 19.21 12.42
N ASN A 89 6.90 19.49 12.17
CA ASN A 89 7.31 20.38 11.08
C ASN A 89 6.82 19.86 9.73
N GLU A 90 6.29 20.79 8.92
CA GLU A 90 5.73 20.46 7.61
C GLU A 90 6.84 19.96 6.66
N ALA A 91 6.79 18.70 6.36
CA ALA A 91 7.57 18.04 5.31
C ALA A 91 6.96 16.66 5.04
N ALA A 92 5.86 16.64 4.29
CA ALA A 92 5.19 15.40 3.88
C ALA A 92 6.07 14.58 2.93
N PRO A 93 5.89 13.26 2.86
CA PRO A 93 4.96 12.45 3.64
C PRO A 93 5.49 12.13 5.04
N TYR A 94 4.61 11.61 5.90
CA TYR A 94 4.92 11.25 7.28
C TYR A 94 4.78 9.74 7.48
N LEU A 95 5.74 9.15 8.17
CA LEU A 95 5.65 7.79 8.70
C LEU A 95 5.37 7.86 10.21
N LEU A 96 4.36 7.12 10.65
CA LEU A 96 3.98 7.08 12.06
C LEU A 96 4.21 5.68 12.63
N SER A 97 4.52 5.60 13.91
CA SER A 97 4.66 4.33 14.61
C SER A 97 4.21 4.45 16.06
N VAL A 98 3.74 3.33 16.62
CA VAL A 98 3.42 3.17 18.04
C VAL A 98 3.71 1.73 18.45
N ALA A 99 4.27 1.54 19.64
CA ALA A 99 4.40 0.22 20.24
C ALA A 99 3.20 -0.07 21.14
N ASP A 100 2.63 -1.28 21.03
CA ASP A 100 1.61 -1.75 21.95
C ASP A 100 2.22 -2.26 23.28
N SER A 101 1.38 -2.68 24.21
CA SER A 101 1.81 -3.19 25.53
C SER A 101 2.62 -4.48 25.46
N THR A 102 2.63 -5.18 24.33
CA THR A 102 3.45 -6.37 24.10
C THR A 102 4.82 -6.04 23.52
N GLY A 103 5.08 -4.76 23.20
CA GLY A 103 6.28 -4.27 22.54
C GLY A 103 6.25 -4.39 21.02
N LYS A 104 5.15 -4.84 20.44
CA LYS A 104 4.99 -4.90 18.99
C LYS A 104 4.73 -3.51 18.43
N THR A 105 5.48 -3.14 17.38
CA THR A 105 5.34 -1.82 16.75
C THR A 105 4.39 -1.90 15.55
N TRP A 106 3.46 -0.94 15.52
CA TRP A 106 2.48 -0.72 14.46
C TRP A 106 2.81 0.57 13.72
N TYR A 107 2.55 0.59 12.42
CA TYR A 107 2.95 1.67 11.54
C TYR A 107 1.78 2.24 10.75
N SER A 108 1.90 3.50 10.39
CA SER A 108 0.97 4.21 9.52
C SER A 108 1.69 5.23 8.64
N TYR A 109 0.93 5.81 7.72
CA TYR A 109 1.39 6.77 6.73
C TYR A 109 0.40 7.92 6.61
N ALA A 110 0.92 9.14 6.50
CA ALA A 110 0.13 10.29 6.14
C ALA A 110 0.80 11.03 4.96
N GLN A 111 0.04 11.20 3.88
CA GLN A 111 0.50 11.95 2.71
C GLN A 111 0.57 13.45 2.98
N ALA A 112 -0.24 13.95 3.89
CA ALA A 112 -0.35 15.36 4.28
C ALA A 112 -0.81 15.45 5.75
N ALA A 113 -0.91 16.65 6.27
CA ALA A 113 -1.55 16.93 7.55
C ALA A 113 -2.98 16.37 7.61
N GLY A 114 -3.45 16.01 8.81
CA GLY A 114 -4.80 15.52 9.05
C GLY A 114 -4.86 14.15 9.69
N ALA A 115 -5.86 13.35 9.30
CA ALA A 115 -6.12 12.06 9.89
C ALA A 115 -5.08 11.00 9.50
N ALA A 116 -4.60 10.23 10.48
CA ALA A 116 -3.67 9.11 10.29
C ALA A 116 -3.89 8.05 11.39
N ASN A 117 -4.66 7.03 11.11
CA ASN A 117 -4.87 5.94 12.06
C ASN A 117 -3.68 4.98 12.07
N ILE A 118 -3.37 4.38 13.22
CA ILE A 118 -2.29 3.39 13.36
C ILE A 118 -2.92 2.05 13.79
N THR A 119 -2.94 1.09 12.88
CA THR A 119 -3.64 -0.17 13.07
C THR A 119 -2.88 -1.35 12.43
N PRO A 120 -3.25 -2.60 12.71
CA PRO A 120 -2.76 -3.75 11.95
C PRO A 120 -2.99 -3.64 10.44
N LEU A 121 -4.10 -3.04 10.00
CA LEU A 121 -4.42 -2.88 8.57
C LEU A 121 -3.50 -1.86 7.90
N THR A 122 -3.22 -0.73 8.55
CA THR A 122 -2.28 0.27 8.03
C THR A 122 -0.86 -0.28 7.98
N THR A 123 -0.46 -1.05 8.99
CA THR A 123 0.84 -1.74 9.02
C THR A 123 0.95 -2.75 7.89
N LEU A 124 -0.09 -3.54 7.65
CA LEU A 124 -0.13 -4.51 6.57
C LEU A 124 -0.03 -3.85 5.19
N ALA A 125 -0.76 -2.74 4.98
CA ALA A 125 -0.66 -1.97 3.75
C ALA A 125 0.75 -1.39 3.53
N LEU A 126 1.41 -0.92 4.59
CA LEU A 126 2.79 -0.44 4.49
C LEU A 126 3.79 -1.57 4.21
N LEU A 127 3.62 -2.75 4.81
CA LEU A 127 4.42 -3.92 4.47
C LEU A 127 4.26 -4.27 2.99
N GLN A 128 3.02 -4.29 2.50
CA GLN A 128 2.73 -4.53 1.08
C GLN A 128 3.39 -3.48 0.18
N ALA A 129 3.25 -2.18 0.50
CA ALA A 129 3.86 -1.09 -0.25
C ALA A 129 5.40 -1.12 -0.21
N ASN A 130 6.00 -1.60 0.89
CA ASN A 130 7.45 -1.74 1.10
C ASN A 130 8.00 -3.07 0.58
N ALA A 131 7.28 -3.78 -0.29
CA ALA A 131 7.67 -5.10 -0.81
C ALA A 131 8.03 -6.07 0.33
N SER A 132 7.29 -5.99 1.43
CA SER A 132 7.43 -6.75 2.68
C SER A 132 8.83 -6.77 3.29
N LYS A 133 9.58 -5.73 3.06
CA LYS A 133 10.80 -5.47 3.83
C LYS A 133 10.42 -4.95 5.21
N PRO A 134 11.27 -5.15 6.23
CA PRO A 134 11.01 -4.68 7.58
C PRO A 134 10.67 -3.18 7.61
N LEU A 135 9.59 -2.81 8.29
CA LEU A 135 9.19 -1.41 8.41
C LEU A 135 10.10 -0.62 9.37
N ALA A 136 10.81 -1.30 10.26
CA ALA A 136 11.84 -0.69 11.09
C ALA A 136 12.98 -0.11 10.24
N ASP A 137 13.41 -0.84 9.20
CA ASP A 137 14.45 -0.39 8.27
C ASP A 137 13.95 0.79 7.43
N LEU A 138 12.67 0.75 7.02
CA LEU A 138 12.04 1.87 6.34
C LEU A 138 12.01 3.12 7.24
N ALA A 139 11.63 2.96 8.50
CA ALA A 139 11.57 4.06 9.47
C ALA A 139 12.96 4.65 9.76
N ALA A 140 13.99 3.83 9.81
CA ALA A 140 15.38 4.29 9.96
C ALA A 140 15.88 5.07 8.73
N ALA A 141 15.42 4.70 7.53
CA ALA A 141 15.83 5.30 6.27
C ALA A 141 14.83 6.35 5.75
N TRP A 142 13.82 6.77 6.52
CA TRP A 142 12.69 7.55 6.01
C TRP A 142 13.08 8.85 5.32
N SER A 143 14.08 9.56 5.82
CA SER A 143 14.56 10.81 5.21
C SER A 143 15.17 10.65 3.81
N THR A 144 15.65 9.45 3.49
CA THR A 144 16.29 9.15 2.21
C THR A 144 15.48 8.22 1.32
N ARG A 145 14.48 7.54 1.90
CA ARG A 145 13.64 6.56 1.22
C ARG A 145 12.22 6.61 1.74
N GLN A 146 11.36 7.35 1.05
CA GLN A 146 9.93 7.39 1.33
C GLN A 146 9.16 6.44 0.39
N LEU A 147 7.98 6.02 0.85
CA LEU A 147 6.97 5.42 -0.02
C LEU A 147 6.16 6.52 -0.71
N SER A 148 5.84 6.34 -1.97
CA SER A 148 4.94 7.26 -2.67
C SER A 148 3.49 7.05 -2.20
N ALA A 149 2.69 8.11 -2.29
CA ALA A 149 1.26 8.03 -1.97
C ALA A 149 0.53 6.96 -2.81
N THR A 150 0.87 6.86 -4.09
CA THR A 150 0.29 5.85 -4.99
C THR A 150 0.59 4.43 -4.50
N GLN A 151 1.85 4.12 -4.17
CA GLN A 151 2.22 2.80 -3.64
C GLN A 151 1.42 2.44 -2.37
N VAL A 152 1.26 3.39 -1.45
CA VAL A 152 0.55 3.16 -0.19
C VAL A 152 -0.96 3.00 -0.42
N ILE A 153 -1.56 3.84 -1.29
CA ILE A 153 -2.99 3.76 -1.61
C ILE A 153 -3.30 2.44 -2.32
N ASP A 154 -2.49 2.03 -3.29
CA ASP A 154 -2.71 0.79 -4.03
C ASP A 154 -2.54 -0.43 -3.11
N ALA A 155 -1.55 -0.42 -2.22
CA ALA A 155 -1.40 -1.45 -1.21
C ALA A 155 -2.59 -1.52 -0.24
N ALA A 156 -3.15 -0.38 0.19
CA ALA A 156 -4.35 -0.33 1.02
C ALA A 156 -5.57 -0.94 0.30
N LYS A 157 -5.73 -0.67 -1.00
CA LYS A 157 -6.80 -1.29 -1.80
C LYS A 157 -6.64 -2.81 -1.87
N VAL A 158 -5.42 -3.32 -2.03
CA VAL A 158 -5.15 -4.76 -1.99
C VAL A 158 -5.53 -5.36 -0.64
N VAL A 159 -5.16 -4.72 0.47
CA VAL A 159 -5.55 -5.16 1.82
C VAL A 159 -7.06 -5.19 1.97
N ASN A 160 -7.74 -4.11 1.60
CA ASN A 160 -9.19 -4.02 1.67
C ASN A 160 -9.89 -5.09 0.81
N ALA A 161 -9.40 -5.33 -0.40
CA ALA A 161 -9.94 -6.34 -1.30
C ALA A 161 -9.83 -7.76 -0.71
N ASN A 162 -8.67 -8.09 -0.14
CA ASN A 162 -8.46 -9.40 0.51
C ASN A 162 -9.29 -9.57 1.78
N LEU A 163 -9.70 -8.49 2.42
CA LEU A 163 -10.51 -8.48 3.64
C LEU A 163 -11.98 -8.09 3.37
N ALA A 164 -12.38 -7.99 2.10
CA ALA A 164 -13.69 -7.46 1.73
C ALA A 164 -14.85 -8.18 2.45
N ALA A 165 -14.81 -9.51 2.55
CA ALA A 165 -15.82 -10.29 3.23
C ALA A 165 -15.90 -9.99 4.74
N VAL A 166 -14.74 -9.87 5.41
CA VAL A 166 -14.66 -9.54 6.84
C VAL A 166 -15.18 -8.10 7.06
N MET A 167 -14.72 -7.16 6.24
CA MET A 167 -15.13 -5.75 6.32
C MET A 167 -16.64 -5.60 6.12
N GLN A 168 -17.19 -6.23 5.08
CA GLN A 168 -18.62 -6.20 4.80
C GLN A 168 -19.45 -6.84 5.93
N GLY A 169 -19.00 -7.98 6.48
CA GLY A 169 -19.65 -8.61 7.64
C GLY A 169 -19.67 -7.74 8.90
N LYS A 170 -18.88 -6.65 8.93
CA LYS A 170 -18.84 -5.63 9.98
C LYS A 170 -19.43 -4.29 9.55
N GLY A 171 -20.12 -4.24 8.41
CA GLY A 171 -20.74 -3.02 7.87
C GLY A 171 -19.73 -2.00 7.31
N VAL A 172 -18.52 -2.41 6.96
CA VAL A 172 -17.48 -1.55 6.40
C VAL A 172 -17.34 -1.82 4.91
N ALA A 173 -17.50 -0.79 4.08
CA ALA A 173 -17.38 -0.90 2.62
C ALA A 173 -15.91 -0.94 2.19
N ALA A 174 -15.40 -2.11 1.81
CA ALA A 174 -14.00 -2.32 1.46
C ALA A 174 -13.52 -1.44 0.29
N THR A 175 -14.40 -1.14 -0.67
CA THR A 175 -14.05 -0.37 -1.88
C THR A 175 -13.89 1.13 -1.64
N THR A 176 -14.53 1.68 -0.61
CA THR A 176 -14.55 3.13 -0.33
C THR A 176 -13.83 3.51 0.96
N THR A 177 -13.53 2.54 1.83
CA THR A 177 -12.87 2.79 3.10
C THR A 177 -11.38 3.08 2.89
N ASN A 178 -10.94 4.24 3.34
CA ASN A 178 -9.52 4.55 3.50
C ASN A 178 -9.08 4.19 4.93
N ILE A 179 -8.40 3.06 5.08
CA ILE A 179 -7.97 2.54 6.40
C ILE A 179 -7.02 3.48 7.15
N PHE A 180 -6.35 4.40 6.45
CA PHE A 180 -5.46 5.38 7.08
C PHE A 180 -6.22 6.56 7.69
N THR A 181 -7.32 6.98 7.04
CA THR A 181 -8.00 8.24 7.40
C THR A 181 -9.45 8.08 7.86
N GLN A 182 -10.02 6.87 7.73
CA GLN A 182 -11.39 6.58 8.16
C GLN A 182 -11.55 6.87 9.66
N THR A 183 -12.47 7.78 9.99
CA THR A 183 -12.82 8.05 11.39
C THR A 183 -13.40 6.80 12.04
N PHE A 184 -12.86 6.39 13.16
CA PHE A 184 -13.39 5.30 13.99
C PHE A 184 -13.03 5.51 15.46
N SER A 185 -13.61 4.71 16.33
CA SER A 185 -13.27 4.62 17.76
C SER A 185 -13.06 3.16 18.12
N ALA A 186 -12.19 2.89 19.08
CA ALA A 186 -11.96 1.53 19.60
C ALA A 186 -13.13 1.12 20.52
N ASN A 187 -14.25 0.70 19.93
CA ASN A 187 -15.53 0.45 20.60
C ASN A 187 -16.31 -0.78 20.05
N GLY A 188 -15.66 -1.65 19.28
CA GLY A 188 -16.24 -2.86 18.72
C GLY A 188 -17.16 -2.63 17.53
N THR A 189 -17.19 -1.42 16.92
CA THR A 189 -18.07 -1.13 15.77
C THR A 189 -17.29 -0.67 14.55
N GLY A 190 -17.88 -0.84 13.35
CA GLY A 190 -17.27 -0.38 12.10
C GLY A 190 -15.86 -0.92 11.87
N LEU A 191 -14.89 -0.03 11.64
CA LEU A 191 -13.50 -0.45 11.39
C LEU A 191 -12.88 -1.17 12.59
N ASP A 192 -13.24 -0.79 13.83
CA ASP A 192 -12.75 -1.47 15.03
C ASP A 192 -13.28 -2.91 15.14
N ALA A 193 -14.54 -3.14 14.78
CA ALA A 193 -15.08 -4.50 14.70
C ALA A 193 -14.35 -5.37 13.65
N VAL A 194 -13.78 -4.76 12.61
CA VAL A 194 -12.90 -5.47 11.66
C VAL A 194 -11.58 -5.83 12.36
N LEU A 195 -10.98 -4.90 13.10
CA LEU A 195 -9.74 -5.15 13.86
C LEU A 195 -9.94 -6.23 14.93
N ASP A 196 -11.09 -6.27 15.60
CA ASP A 196 -11.45 -7.31 16.57
C ASP A 196 -11.51 -8.71 15.96
N ALA A 197 -11.96 -8.77 14.69
CA ALA A 197 -12.07 -10.03 13.96
C ALA A 197 -10.74 -10.57 13.43
N LEU A 198 -9.63 -9.84 13.62
CA LEU A 198 -8.34 -10.14 13.01
C LEU A 198 -7.23 -10.26 14.04
N ARG A 199 -6.25 -11.11 13.75
CA ARG A 199 -4.95 -11.15 14.43
C ARG A 199 -3.86 -11.18 13.36
N LEU A 200 -3.02 -10.16 13.35
CA LEU A 200 -1.89 -10.06 12.42
C LEU A 200 -0.60 -10.50 13.13
N SER A 201 0.02 -11.56 12.63
CA SER A 201 1.40 -11.90 12.98
C SER A 201 2.34 -11.50 11.85
N ILE A 202 3.51 -10.98 12.20
CA ILE A 202 4.54 -10.56 11.26
C ILE A 202 5.84 -11.19 11.72
N ASN A 203 6.47 -11.98 10.85
CA ASN A 203 7.79 -12.56 11.08
C ASN A 203 8.74 -12.01 10.03
N CYS A 204 9.72 -11.23 10.46
CA CYS A 204 10.72 -10.63 9.58
C CYS A 204 12.06 -11.36 9.70
N THR A 205 12.70 -11.58 8.55
CA THR A 205 14.09 -12.02 8.41
C THR A 205 14.88 -10.92 7.71
N SER A 206 16.18 -11.10 7.52
CA SER A 206 17.00 -10.18 6.73
C SER A 206 16.57 -10.07 5.26
N THR A 207 15.84 -11.06 4.74
CA THR A 207 15.39 -11.10 3.34
C THR A 207 13.97 -10.59 3.14
N GLY A 208 13.16 -10.49 4.20
CA GLY A 208 11.79 -10.00 4.12
C GLY A 208 10.91 -10.45 5.27
N CYS A 209 9.67 -10.01 5.26
CA CYS A 209 8.67 -10.33 6.27
C CYS A 209 7.57 -11.22 5.67
N THR A 210 7.19 -12.25 6.40
CA THR A 210 5.94 -13.00 6.16
C THR A 210 4.85 -12.45 7.07
N GLN A 211 3.66 -12.30 6.52
CA GLN A 211 2.49 -11.83 7.26
C GLN A 211 1.44 -12.94 7.26
N ASN A 212 0.90 -13.23 8.42
CA ASN A 212 -0.20 -14.17 8.58
C ASN A 212 -1.35 -13.50 9.31
N LEU A 213 -2.52 -13.52 8.68
CA LEU A 213 -3.74 -12.97 9.21
C LEU A 213 -4.65 -14.12 9.64
N THR A 214 -5.01 -14.15 10.91
CA THR A 214 -5.89 -15.17 11.47
C THR A 214 -7.11 -14.54 12.14
N THR A 215 -8.14 -15.35 12.36
CA THR A 215 -9.21 -15.02 13.30
C THR A 215 -8.66 -15.04 14.73
N PRO A 216 -9.37 -14.48 15.72
CA PRO A 216 -9.04 -14.66 17.14
C PRO A 216 -8.94 -16.10 17.59
N SER A 217 -9.68 -17.02 16.96
CA SER A 217 -9.64 -18.47 17.22
C SER A 217 -8.45 -19.19 16.55
N GLY A 218 -7.60 -18.45 15.80
CA GLY A 218 -6.39 -19.00 15.16
C GLY A 218 -6.61 -19.56 13.75
N SER A 219 -7.83 -19.51 13.19
CA SER A 219 -8.06 -19.94 11.82
C SER A 219 -7.42 -18.95 10.84
N SER A 220 -6.62 -19.43 9.89
CA SER A 220 -5.99 -18.57 8.88
C SER A 220 -7.05 -17.97 7.98
N LEU A 221 -7.02 -16.63 7.84
CA LEU A 221 -7.88 -15.87 6.94
C LEU A 221 -7.17 -15.60 5.62
N VAL A 222 -5.92 -15.15 5.69
CA VAL A 222 -5.08 -14.85 4.53
C VAL A 222 -3.63 -15.02 4.93
N SER A 223 -2.85 -15.69 4.11
CA SER A 223 -1.39 -15.73 4.22
C SER A 223 -0.81 -14.91 3.07
N TRP A 224 -0.14 -13.81 3.40
CA TRP A 224 0.62 -13.03 2.42
C TRP A 224 2.07 -13.47 2.41
N ASN A 225 2.47 -14.04 1.30
CA ASN A 225 3.88 -14.26 1.03
C ASN A 225 4.38 -13.12 0.15
N SER A 226 5.13 -12.23 0.74
CA SER A 226 5.59 -10.97 0.15
C SER A 226 6.70 -11.12 -0.88
N ASN A 227 7.24 -12.30 -1.05
CA ASN A 227 8.14 -12.60 -2.18
C ASN A 227 7.44 -12.46 -3.54
N ILE A 228 6.13 -12.23 -3.54
CA ILE A 228 5.33 -12.02 -4.75
C ILE A 228 5.59 -10.65 -5.40
N ALA A 229 5.98 -9.64 -4.63
CA ALA A 229 6.03 -8.26 -5.13
C ALA A 229 7.32 -7.88 -5.88
N THR A 230 8.38 -8.67 -5.83
CA THR A 230 9.67 -8.31 -6.44
C THR A 230 10.41 -9.43 -7.13
N SER A 231 10.05 -10.69 -6.88
CA SER A 231 10.55 -11.85 -7.61
C SER A 231 9.49 -12.31 -8.60
N GLY A 232 9.86 -12.54 -9.84
CA GLY A 232 8.96 -13.02 -10.87
C GLY A 232 8.12 -14.21 -10.39
N PHE A 233 6.85 -14.21 -10.76
CA PHE A 233 5.95 -15.34 -10.55
C PHE A 233 6.43 -16.50 -11.40
N SER A 234 6.48 -17.70 -10.86
CA SER A 234 6.68 -18.87 -11.68
C SER A 234 5.46 -19.78 -11.59
N PHE A 235 4.86 -20.03 -12.74
CA PHE A 235 3.86 -21.08 -12.92
C PHE A 235 4.55 -22.27 -13.56
N ASN A 236 4.37 -23.46 -12.97
CA ASN A 236 4.89 -24.70 -13.52
C ASN A 236 3.72 -25.49 -14.10
N TRP A 237 3.52 -25.38 -15.41
CA TRP A 237 2.62 -26.28 -16.14
C TRP A 237 3.36 -27.58 -16.51
N ALA A 238 2.60 -28.64 -16.80
CA ALA A 238 3.18 -29.89 -17.28
C ALA A 238 3.94 -29.74 -18.60
N SER A 239 3.59 -28.74 -19.42
CA SER A 239 4.21 -28.39 -20.70
C SER A 239 5.39 -27.42 -20.61
N GLY A 240 5.81 -27.02 -19.42
CA GLY A 240 6.93 -26.10 -19.19
C GLY A 240 6.64 -25.04 -18.12
N GLY A 241 7.69 -24.56 -17.46
CA GLY A 241 7.59 -23.48 -16.51
C GLY A 241 7.38 -22.14 -17.22
N SER A 242 6.59 -21.26 -16.63
CA SER A 242 6.45 -19.88 -17.08
C SER A 242 6.78 -18.93 -15.95
N THR A 243 7.57 -17.90 -16.23
CA THR A 243 7.91 -16.84 -15.28
C THR A 243 7.33 -15.52 -15.75
N GLY A 244 6.77 -14.75 -14.83
CA GLY A 244 6.20 -13.44 -15.11
C GLY A 244 6.47 -12.47 -13.97
N SER A 245 6.26 -11.19 -14.20
CA SER A 245 6.27 -10.15 -13.18
C SER A 245 4.84 -9.76 -12.81
N ILE A 246 4.58 -9.53 -11.52
CA ILE A 246 3.29 -9.01 -11.06
C ILE A 246 3.31 -7.49 -11.16
N ASP A 247 2.34 -6.94 -11.87
CA ASP A 247 1.92 -5.57 -11.73
C ASP A 247 0.62 -5.54 -10.92
N ILE A 248 0.69 -5.09 -9.68
CA ILE A 248 -0.49 -4.85 -8.85
C ILE A 248 -1.06 -3.48 -9.23
N GLY A 249 -1.35 -3.31 -10.50
CA GLY A 249 -2.04 -2.15 -11.03
C GLY A 249 -3.52 -2.45 -11.14
N LEU A 250 -4.36 -1.60 -10.58
CA LEU A 250 -5.80 -1.70 -10.67
C LEU A 250 -6.25 -1.66 -12.14
N GLY A 251 -6.64 -2.82 -12.66
CA GLY A 251 -7.48 -2.92 -13.87
C GLY A 251 -6.78 -2.92 -15.21
N SER A 252 -5.45 -2.82 -15.32
CA SER A 252 -4.75 -3.03 -16.58
C SER A 252 -3.28 -3.35 -16.40
N CYS A 253 -2.77 -4.28 -17.19
CA CYS A 253 -1.34 -4.53 -17.30
C CYS A 253 -0.62 -3.27 -17.80
N ARG A 254 0.30 -2.72 -17.01
CA ARG A 254 0.92 -1.41 -17.29
C ARG A 254 2.01 -1.44 -18.36
N ALA A 255 2.66 -2.59 -18.54
CA ALA A 255 3.75 -2.73 -19.51
C ALA A 255 3.74 -4.12 -20.17
N PRO A 256 2.70 -4.45 -20.97
CA PRO A 256 2.64 -5.74 -21.62
C PRO A 256 3.82 -5.90 -22.60
N LYS A 257 4.56 -6.99 -22.45
CA LYS A 257 5.69 -7.29 -23.31
C LYS A 257 5.20 -8.06 -24.55
N SER A 258 5.51 -7.54 -25.74
CA SER A 258 5.17 -8.19 -27.01
C SER A 258 5.65 -9.65 -27.07
N GLY A 259 4.84 -10.54 -27.62
CA GLY A 259 5.13 -11.96 -27.74
C GLY A 259 5.03 -12.77 -26.43
N THR A 260 4.55 -12.16 -25.33
CA THR A 260 4.30 -12.84 -24.06
C THR A 260 2.81 -12.85 -23.72
N TYR A 261 2.43 -13.61 -22.69
CA TYR A 261 1.06 -13.60 -22.16
C TYR A 261 0.95 -12.67 -20.96
N SER A 262 -0.16 -11.96 -20.88
CA SER A 262 -0.62 -11.32 -19.66
C SER A 262 -1.70 -12.20 -19.04
N LEU A 263 -1.61 -12.47 -17.74
CA LEU A 263 -2.62 -13.18 -16.99
C LEU A 263 -3.44 -12.19 -16.17
N VAL A 264 -4.71 -12.06 -16.54
CA VAL A 264 -5.68 -11.25 -15.79
C VAL A 264 -6.41 -12.16 -14.81
N VAL A 265 -6.35 -11.82 -13.52
CA VAL A 265 -6.98 -12.59 -12.44
C VAL A 265 -8.14 -11.80 -11.87
N GLN A 266 -9.34 -12.36 -11.97
CA GLN A 266 -10.58 -11.79 -11.42
C GLN A 266 -11.10 -12.69 -10.31
N THR A 267 -11.34 -12.16 -9.14
CA THR A 267 -11.92 -12.91 -8.02
C THR A 267 -13.33 -12.43 -7.74
N THR A 268 -14.28 -13.38 -7.71
CA THR A 268 -15.68 -13.13 -7.37
C THR A 268 -16.04 -13.94 -6.13
N VAL A 269 -16.65 -13.31 -5.15
CA VAL A 269 -17.14 -13.98 -3.94
C VAL A 269 -18.64 -14.22 -4.09
N SER A 270 -19.06 -15.47 -3.97
CA SER A 270 -20.47 -15.86 -4.11
C SER A 270 -21.23 -15.65 -2.79
N GLY A 271 -22.43 -15.09 -2.90
CA GLY A 271 -23.40 -15.08 -1.80
C GLY A 271 -23.43 -13.84 -0.89
N LEU A 272 -22.58 -12.84 -1.10
CA LEU A 272 -22.51 -11.67 -0.22
C LEU A 272 -22.76 -10.32 -0.91
N GLY A 273 -23.12 -10.29 -2.19
CA GLY A 273 -23.29 -9.01 -2.93
C GLY A 273 -22.03 -8.15 -2.95
N VAL A 274 -20.87 -8.77 -2.87
CA VAL A 274 -19.58 -8.09 -2.81
C VAL A 274 -19.26 -7.54 -4.19
N ALA A 275 -18.83 -6.29 -4.25
CA ALA A 275 -18.23 -5.73 -5.45
C ALA A 275 -17.05 -6.62 -5.91
N PRO A 276 -16.84 -6.81 -7.22
CA PRO A 276 -15.74 -7.61 -7.73
C PRO A 276 -14.41 -7.11 -7.15
N ILE A 277 -13.59 -8.05 -6.67
CA ILE A 277 -12.23 -7.74 -6.22
C ILE A 277 -11.46 -7.16 -7.40
N PRO A 278 -10.64 -6.12 -7.22
CA PRO A 278 -9.87 -5.53 -8.31
C PRO A 278 -9.06 -6.58 -9.08
N GLU A 279 -9.05 -6.46 -10.39
CA GLU A 279 -8.27 -7.33 -11.24
C GLU A 279 -6.78 -7.21 -10.93
N VAL A 280 -6.10 -8.36 -10.86
CA VAL A 280 -4.65 -8.44 -10.77
C VAL A 280 -4.11 -8.83 -12.14
N CYS A 281 -3.10 -8.14 -12.63
CA CYS A 281 -2.42 -8.49 -13.86
C CYS A 281 -1.01 -9.02 -13.60
N ILE A 282 -0.68 -10.13 -14.26
CA ILE A 282 0.66 -10.71 -14.26
C ILE A 282 1.17 -10.68 -15.69
N ASP A 283 2.21 -9.88 -15.94
CA ASP A 283 2.76 -9.66 -17.27
C ASP A 283 4.00 -10.49 -17.56
N GLY A 284 4.30 -10.66 -18.85
CA GLY A 284 5.54 -11.23 -19.32
C GLY A 284 5.63 -12.75 -19.17
N LEU A 285 4.49 -13.45 -19.04
CA LEU A 285 4.48 -14.90 -19.02
C LEU A 285 4.98 -15.48 -20.34
N THR A 286 5.99 -16.33 -20.31
CA THR A 286 6.60 -16.95 -21.50
C THR A 286 5.76 -18.07 -22.10
N GLY A 287 4.70 -18.50 -21.39
CA GLY A 287 3.78 -19.54 -21.85
C GLY A 287 2.46 -19.51 -21.09
N LYS A 288 1.54 -20.38 -21.48
CA LYS A 288 0.26 -20.61 -20.82
C LYS A 288 -0.04 -22.11 -20.75
N PRO A 289 -0.99 -22.56 -19.90
CA PRO A 289 -1.49 -23.93 -19.95
C PRO A 289 -2.04 -24.26 -21.33
N THR A 290 -1.86 -25.47 -21.78
CA THR A 290 -2.40 -25.96 -23.07
C THR A 290 -3.64 -26.83 -22.89
N ALA A 291 -3.80 -27.44 -21.70
CA ALA A 291 -4.91 -28.29 -21.38
C ALA A 291 -5.43 -28.02 -19.96
N GLN A 292 -6.67 -28.50 -19.71
CA GLN A 292 -7.27 -28.42 -18.36
C GLN A 292 -6.42 -29.12 -17.30
N ALA A 293 -5.84 -30.27 -17.63
CA ALA A 293 -4.96 -30.99 -16.71
C ALA A 293 -3.71 -30.19 -16.32
N ASP A 294 -3.18 -29.39 -17.24
CA ASP A 294 -2.04 -28.49 -16.99
C ASP A 294 -2.44 -27.36 -16.03
N PHE A 295 -3.61 -26.77 -16.25
CA PHE A 295 -4.10 -25.64 -15.45
C PHE A 295 -4.56 -26.11 -14.06
N CYS A 296 -5.33 -27.18 -13.98
CA CYS A 296 -5.95 -27.68 -12.75
C CYS A 296 -5.08 -28.68 -11.99
N GLY A 297 -3.96 -29.11 -12.55
CA GLY A 297 -3.06 -30.09 -11.94
C GLY A 297 -2.48 -29.59 -10.62
N SER A 298 -2.09 -30.52 -9.74
CA SER A 298 -1.66 -30.28 -8.35
C SER A 298 -0.47 -29.31 -8.19
N ARG A 299 0.23 -28.98 -9.28
CA ARG A 299 1.41 -28.09 -9.28
C ARG A 299 1.13 -26.67 -9.77
N THR A 300 -0.09 -26.34 -10.17
CA THR A 300 -0.42 -25.05 -10.80
C THR A 300 -1.20 -24.13 -9.87
N VAL A 301 -2.49 -24.04 -10.05
CA VAL A 301 -3.32 -23.03 -9.36
C VAL A 301 -3.70 -23.47 -7.95
N ALA A 302 -3.97 -24.76 -7.75
CA ALA A 302 -4.41 -25.29 -6.46
C ALA A 302 -3.34 -25.19 -5.36
N GLN A 303 -2.05 -25.25 -5.71
CA GLN A 303 -0.94 -25.06 -4.75
C GLN A 303 -0.65 -23.61 -4.39
N GLN A 304 -1.19 -22.68 -5.14
CA GLN A 304 -1.04 -21.23 -4.86
C GLN A 304 -2.18 -20.70 -3.99
N LEU A 305 -3.19 -21.53 -3.75
CA LEU A 305 -4.27 -21.18 -2.82
C LEU A 305 -3.77 -21.28 -1.38
N PRO A 306 -4.24 -20.38 -0.50
CA PRO A 306 -3.87 -20.42 0.92
C PRO A 306 -4.17 -21.77 1.58
N ALA A 307 -3.39 -22.14 2.58
CA ALA A 307 -3.68 -23.33 3.37
C ALA A 307 -5.09 -23.25 3.98
N GLY A 308 -5.84 -24.34 3.91
CA GLY A 308 -7.23 -24.39 4.39
C GLY A 308 -8.29 -24.05 3.35
N VAL A 309 -7.89 -23.73 2.12
CA VAL A 309 -8.82 -23.54 1.00
C VAL A 309 -9.10 -24.89 0.34
N GLN A 310 -10.38 -25.23 0.19
CA GLN A 310 -10.84 -26.41 -0.53
C GLN A 310 -11.23 -26.00 -1.96
N VAL A 311 -10.59 -26.60 -2.97
CA VAL A 311 -11.02 -26.48 -4.36
C VAL A 311 -12.30 -27.29 -4.58
N LEU A 312 -13.37 -26.62 -5.00
CA LEU A 312 -14.67 -27.23 -5.32
C LEU A 312 -14.76 -27.64 -6.79
N SER A 313 -14.25 -26.79 -7.67
CA SER A 313 -14.19 -27.07 -9.11
C SER A 313 -13.03 -26.32 -9.75
N CYS A 314 -12.54 -26.87 -10.86
CA CYS A 314 -11.54 -26.23 -11.71
C CYS A 314 -11.83 -26.59 -13.16
N SER A 315 -11.78 -25.61 -14.04
CA SER A 315 -11.97 -25.77 -15.48
C SER A 315 -11.01 -24.86 -16.25
N PHE A 316 -10.69 -25.24 -17.50
CA PHE A 316 -9.87 -24.46 -18.40
C PHE A 316 -10.29 -24.72 -19.84
N ASP A 317 -10.53 -23.66 -20.62
CA ASP A 317 -10.99 -23.73 -22.03
C ASP A 317 -9.88 -23.47 -23.06
N GLY A 318 -8.63 -23.41 -22.64
CA GLY A 318 -7.48 -23.07 -23.50
C GLY A 318 -7.07 -21.61 -23.44
N THR A 319 -7.90 -20.72 -22.90
CA THR A 319 -7.64 -19.29 -22.75
C THR A 319 -8.00 -18.81 -21.35
N THR A 320 -9.08 -19.32 -20.81
CA THR A 320 -9.62 -18.91 -19.50
C THR A 320 -9.70 -20.13 -18.58
N GLY A 321 -9.13 -20.00 -17.40
CA GLY A 321 -9.30 -20.94 -16.30
C GLY A 321 -10.22 -20.40 -15.23
N THR A 322 -11.04 -21.26 -14.64
CA THR A 322 -11.89 -20.88 -13.49
C THR A 322 -11.69 -21.89 -12.37
N VAL A 323 -11.38 -21.37 -11.20
CA VAL A 323 -11.29 -22.17 -9.97
C VAL A 323 -12.35 -21.67 -9.01
N THR A 324 -13.26 -22.57 -8.62
CA THR A 324 -14.17 -22.29 -7.50
C THR A 324 -13.61 -22.97 -6.27
N ALA A 325 -13.50 -22.21 -5.20
CA ALA A 325 -12.90 -22.70 -3.98
C ALA A 325 -13.72 -22.22 -2.76
N ARG A 326 -13.57 -22.92 -1.68
CA ARG A 326 -14.21 -22.64 -0.40
C ARG A 326 -13.17 -22.40 0.68
N ILE A 327 -13.32 -21.30 1.39
CA ILE A 327 -12.57 -21.07 2.63
C ILE A 327 -13.31 -21.77 3.75
N GLY A 328 -12.62 -22.64 4.46
CA GLY A 328 -13.18 -23.39 5.60
C GLY A 328 -13.41 -22.52 6.83
N GLN A 329 -14.04 -23.14 7.84
CA GLN A 329 -14.45 -22.54 9.11
C GLN A 329 -13.58 -21.36 9.62
N PRO A 330 -14.16 -20.31 10.23
CA PRO A 330 -15.55 -20.23 10.71
C PRO A 330 -16.54 -19.65 9.70
N LEU A 331 -16.08 -19.15 8.56
CA LEU A 331 -16.92 -18.59 7.51
C LEU A 331 -16.79 -19.47 6.26
N LEU A 332 -17.82 -20.27 5.98
CA LEU A 332 -17.94 -20.99 4.71
C LEU A 332 -18.19 -19.96 3.60
N ILE A 333 -17.14 -19.53 2.92
CA ILE A 333 -17.23 -18.60 1.82
C ILE A 333 -16.80 -19.29 0.55
N ASP A 334 -17.69 -19.35 -0.41
CA ASP A 334 -17.38 -19.79 -1.76
C ASP A 334 -16.92 -18.58 -2.58
N TYR A 335 -15.80 -18.75 -3.26
CA TYR A 335 -15.29 -17.76 -4.18
C TYR A 335 -14.85 -18.40 -5.49
N SER A 336 -14.94 -17.64 -6.55
CA SER A 336 -14.49 -18.04 -7.88
C SER A 336 -13.35 -17.15 -8.33
N VAL A 337 -12.27 -17.74 -8.79
CA VAL A 337 -11.14 -17.02 -9.39
C VAL A 337 -11.09 -17.37 -10.87
N LYS A 338 -11.21 -16.34 -11.69
CA LYS A 338 -11.11 -16.43 -13.14
C LYS A 338 -9.72 -15.95 -13.58
N TYR A 339 -9.03 -16.76 -14.34
CA TYR A 339 -7.71 -16.54 -14.88
C TYR A 339 -7.81 -16.42 -16.39
N THR A 340 -7.56 -15.26 -16.97
CA THR A 340 -7.64 -15.04 -18.42
C THR A 340 -6.25 -14.77 -18.98
N PHE A 341 -5.77 -15.64 -19.88
CA PHE A 341 -4.48 -15.51 -20.56
C PHE A 341 -4.64 -14.74 -21.86
N VAL A 342 -4.03 -13.57 -21.95
CA VAL A 342 -4.10 -12.68 -23.12
C VAL A 342 -2.73 -12.62 -23.78
N LEU A 343 -2.62 -13.10 -25.02
CA LEU A 343 -1.40 -12.94 -25.83
C LEU A 343 -1.27 -11.44 -26.16
N ARG A 344 -0.10 -10.89 -25.93
CA ARG A 344 0.21 -9.50 -26.28
C ARG A 344 0.90 -9.43 -27.63
N PRO A 345 0.36 -8.62 -28.57
CA PRO A 345 0.91 -8.47 -29.91
C PRO A 345 2.31 -7.84 -29.95
#